data_09fbb81b9dedd691b3cff05af7261da8
#
_entry.id   09fbb81b9dedd691b3cff05af7261da8
#
_cell.length_a   1.000
_cell.length_b   1.000
_cell.length_c   1.000
_cell.angle_alpha   90.00
_cell.angle_beta   90.00
_cell.angle_gamma   90.00
#
_symmetry.space_group_name_H-M   'P 1'
#
loop_
_entity.id
_entity.type
_entity.pdbx_description
1 polymer ?
#
loop_
_entity_poly.entity_id
_entity_poly.type
_entity_poly.pdbx_seq_one_letter_code
_entity_poly.pdbx_strand_id
1 'polypeptide(L)'
;MSITPHVSTLSDAVLHSRSTHDISDLSDAELLDRCERYGREALVWRNRFRALLPEVERRRLYLRKGFSSIYVFGKILAGLSEAQVDESLSLSPRLHDKPALRSLLESGEVSVNKITRVMSLATSENEEELAEKVRVMSVDALKTFVRDVKIEMRQESDKAEFLDVQKPESNSMFEQESEFGFSPEVVSKLRALKMKGIDINTALLEFLQEREAYIEQEKDDIAEELALQGGSGRYVPKRVKDIVREEYGTKCAKEGCLKKSEQLHHTARYGLTKSHDPHFLAPLCKAHHEIAHALDVRKVECGMVMRL
;
A
#
# COMPACT_ATOMS: atom_id res chain seq x y z
N MET A 1 -52.58 12.14 -16.08
CA MET A 1 -52.17 13.19 -15.11
C MET A 1 -50.67 13.10 -14.93
N SER A 2 -49.95 13.97 -15.60
CA SER A 2 -48.48 14.00 -15.57
C SER A 2 -48.06 14.73 -14.33
N ILE A 3 -47.41 14.01 -13.40
CA ILE A 3 -46.83 14.62 -12.19
C ILE A 3 -45.37 14.92 -12.52
N THR A 4 -45.07 16.17 -12.84
CA THR A 4 -43.68 16.67 -12.88
C THR A 4 -43.21 16.83 -11.43
N PRO A 5 -42.06 16.25 -11.03
CA PRO A 5 -41.55 16.47 -9.68
C PRO A 5 -41.03 17.92 -9.56
N HIS A 6 -41.62 18.66 -8.63
CA HIS A 6 -41.16 19.98 -8.23
C HIS A 6 -39.84 19.82 -7.49
N VAL A 7 -38.74 20.06 -8.19
CA VAL A 7 -37.43 20.26 -7.55
C VAL A 7 -37.50 21.64 -6.90
N SER A 8 -37.69 21.67 -5.57
CA SER A 8 -37.58 22.89 -4.82
C SER A 8 -36.15 23.43 -4.95
N THR A 9 -36.07 24.60 -5.55
CA THR A 9 -34.91 25.44 -5.77
C THR A 9 -34.19 25.71 -4.45
N LEU A 10 -33.14 24.99 -4.16
CA LEU A 10 -32.08 25.48 -3.30
C LEU A 10 -31.43 26.64 -4.04
N SER A 11 -31.66 27.80 -3.44
CA SER A 11 -31.12 29.14 -3.74
C SER A 11 -30.15 29.21 -4.90
N ASP A 12 -30.63 29.51 -6.11
CA ASP A 12 -29.82 29.85 -7.31
C ASP A 12 -28.90 31.06 -7.09
N ALA A 13 -29.06 31.76 -5.96
CA ALA A 13 -28.28 32.96 -5.64
C ALA A 13 -26.79 32.73 -5.32
N VAL A 14 -26.37 31.49 -4.96
CA VAL A 14 -24.97 31.20 -4.64
C VAL A 14 -24.18 30.68 -5.88
N LEU A 15 -24.87 30.21 -6.89
CA LEU A 15 -24.25 29.66 -8.12
C LEU A 15 -24.02 30.72 -9.22
N HIS A 16 -24.65 31.89 -9.13
CA HIS A 16 -24.65 32.89 -10.22
C HIS A 16 -23.69 34.05 -10.06
N SER A 17 -22.85 34.13 -9.03
CA SER A 17 -21.90 35.24 -8.85
C SER A 17 -20.45 34.96 -9.31
N ARG A 18 -20.24 33.96 -10.17
CA ARG A 18 -18.93 33.76 -10.81
C ARG A 18 -19.07 33.90 -12.30
N SER A 19 -18.50 35.01 -12.80
CA SER A 19 -18.18 35.36 -14.18
C SER A 19 -18.23 34.12 -15.09
N THR A 20 -19.20 34.08 -16.02
CA THR A 20 -19.24 33.18 -17.16
C THR A 20 -18.14 33.63 -18.14
N HIS A 21 -16.87 33.42 -17.78
CA HIS A 21 -15.83 33.38 -18.81
C HIS A 21 -16.18 32.21 -19.69
N ASP A 22 -16.27 32.44 -20.99
CA ASP A 22 -16.45 31.37 -21.95
C ASP A 22 -15.31 30.38 -21.75
N ILE A 23 -15.62 29.08 -21.77
CA ILE A 23 -14.63 28.02 -21.56
C ILE A 23 -13.49 28.16 -22.57
N SER A 24 -13.80 28.69 -23.78
CA SER A 24 -12.84 28.94 -24.83
C SER A 24 -11.81 30.05 -24.50
N ASP A 25 -12.10 30.91 -23.53
CA ASP A 25 -11.22 32.02 -23.14
C ASP A 25 -10.22 31.62 -22.02
N LEU A 26 -10.34 30.39 -21.49
CA LEU A 26 -9.45 29.93 -20.46
C LEU A 26 -8.12 29.45 -21.04
N SER A 27 -7.03 29.77 -20.35
CA SER A 27 -5.75 29.13 -20.63
C SER A 27 -5.76 27.65 -20.26
N ASP A 28 -4.90 26.85 -20.89
CA ASP A 28 -4.76 25.42 -20.60
C ASP A 28 -4.54 25.15 -19.10
N ALA A 29 -3.74 25.98 -18.43
CA ALA A 29 -3.47 25.86 -16.99
C ALA A 29 -4.72 26.10 -16.14
N GLU A 30 -5.52 27.13 -16.45
CA GLU A 30 -6.77 27.43 -15.76
C GLU A 30 -7.81 26.34 -16.00
N LEU A 31 -7.89 25.80 -17.23
CA LEU A 31 -8.79 24.71 -17.56
C LEU A 31 -8.45 23.43 -16.78
N LEU A 32 -7.17 23.07 -16.72
CA LEU A 32 -6.69 21.93 -15.95
C LEU A 32 -6.97 22.09 -14.44
N ASP A 33 -6.67 23.26 -13.85
CA ASP A 33 -6.95 23.54 -12.43
C ASP A 33 -8.46 23.39 -12.12
N ARG A 34 -9.32 23.93 -12.99
CA ARG A 34 -10.78 23.78 -12.84
C ARG A 34 -11.22 22.31 -12.95
N CYS A 35 -10.68 21.56 -13.91
CA CYS A 35 -10.98 20.15 -14.06
C CYS A 35 -10.57 19.35 -12.81
N GLU A 36 -9.36 19.58 -12.28
CA GLU A 36 -8.89 18.94 -11.07
C GLU A 36 -9.74 19.29 -9.85
N ARG A 37 -10.10 20.55 -9.68
CA ARG A 37 -10.94 21.00 -8.57
C ARG A 37 -12.33 20.38 -8.62
N TYR A 38 -13.02 20.48 -9.76
CA TYR A 38 -14.35 19.91 -9.92
C TYR A 38 -14.33 18.38 -9.81
N GLY A 39 -13.28 17.73 -10.34
CA GLY A 39 -13.10 16.29 -10.18
C GLY A 39 -12.97 15.86 -8.73
N ARG A 40 -12.16 16.58 -7.94
CA ARG A 40 -12.01 16.35 -6.48
C ARG A 40 -13.33 16.57 -5.75
N GLU A 41 -14.01 17.67 -5.98
CA GLU A 41 -15.29 18.00 -5.36
C GLU A 41 -16.36 16.96 -5.69
N ALA A 42 -16.48 16.55 -6.96
CA ALA A 42 -17.43 15.53 -7.39
C ALA A 42 -17.19 14.19 -6.69
N LEU A 43 -15.92 13.78 -6.52
CA LEU A 43 -15.57 12.55 -5.80
C LEU A 43 -15.98 12.62 -4.32
N VAL A 44 -15.73 13.74 -3.64
CA VAL A 44 -16.12 13.95 -2.25
C VAL A 44 -17.63 13.86 -2.09
N TRP A 45 -18.40 14.57 -2.92
CA TRP A 45 -19.87 14.55 -2.87
C TRP A 45 -20.42 13.16 -3.18
N ARG A 46 -19.84 12.44 -4.14
CA ARG A 46 -20.23 11.07 -4.47
C ARG A 46 -20.00 10.12 -3.30
N ASN A 47 -18.86 10.24 -2.60
CA ASN A 47 -18.57 9.43 -1.42
C ASN A 47 -19.55 9.73 -0.27
N ARG A 48 -19.83 11.01 0.00
CA ARG A 48 -20.84 11.43 0.98
C ARG A 48 -22.22 10.88 0.64
N PHE A 49 -22.63 10.95 -0.63
CA PHE A 49 -23.89 10.38 -1.06
C PHE A 49 -23.94 8.86 -0.78
N ARG A 50 -22.86 8.14 -1.09
CA ARG A 50 -22.75 6.69 -0.82
C ARG A 50 -22.84 6.36 0.67
N ALA A 51 -22.32 7.22 1.54
CA ALA A 51 -22.40 7.06 2.99
C ALA A 51 -23.84 7.17 3.52
N LEU A 52 -24.72 7.91 2.83
CA LEU A 52 -26.13 8.06 3.21
C LEU A 52 -27.02 6.88 2.77
N LEU A 53 -26.61 6.10 1.76
CA LEU A 53 -27.43 5.04 1.17
C LEU A 53 -27.95 4.01 2.18
N PRO A 54 -27.16 3.52 3.16
CA PRO A 54 -27.66 2.56 4.15
C PRO A 54 -28.81 3.10 4.98
N GLU A 55 -28.78 4.38 5.36
CA GLU A 55 -29.85 5.00 6.12
C GLU A 55 -31.08 5.31 5.26
N VAL A 56 -30.87 5.71 4.01
CA VAL A 56 -31.93 5.87 3.00
C VAL A 56 -32.67 4.55 2.78
N GLU A 57 -31.93 3.43 2.66
CA GLU A 57 -32.49 2.08 2.52
C GLU A 57 -33.25 1.67 3.78
N ARG A 58 -32.67 1.79 4.95
CA ARG A 58 -33.27 1.44 6.23
C ARG A 58 -34.61 2.13 6.43
N ARG A 59 -34.73 3.43 6.07
CA ARG A 59 -35.95 4.24 6.17
C ARG A 59 -36.85 4.15 4.93
N ARG A 60 -36.42 3.45 3.88
CA ARG A 60 -37.12 3.36 2.59
C ARG A 60 -37.49 4.72 1.99
N LEU A 61 -36.59 5.71 2.14
CA LEU A 61 -36.90 7.09 1.73
C LEU A 61 -37.00 7.24 0.20
N TYR A 62 -36.30 6.39 -0.57
CA TYR A 62 -36.39 6.36 -2.01
C TYR A 62 -37.82 6.10 -2.51
N LEU A 63 -38.61 5.26 -1.80
CA LEU A 63 -40.01 5.02 -2.15
C LEU A 63 -40.88 6.29 -1.99
N ARG A 64 -40.62 7.10 -0.96
CA ARG A 64 -41.31 8.38 -0.73
C ARG A 64 -41.04 9.39 -1.85
N LYS A 65 -39.93 9.24 -2.58
CA LYS A 65 -39.55 10.06 -3.73
C LYS A 65 -40.00 9.45 -5.07
N GLY A 66 -40.72 8.33 -5.07
CA GLY A 66 -41.26 7.69 -6.24
C GLY A 66 -40.27 6.79 -6.99
N PHE A 67 -39.12 6.44 -6.40
CA PHE A 67 -38.19 5.49 -7.01
C PHE A 67 -38.57 4.05 -6.65
N SER A 68 -38.47 3.14 -7.63
CA SER A 68 -38.83 1.74 -7.46
C SER A 68 -37.86 0.95 -6.58
N SER A 69 -36.59 1.36 -6.51
CA SER A 69 -35.57 0.71 -5.71
C SER A 69 -34.43 1.67 -5.34
N ILE A 70 -33.63 1.29 -4.34
CA ILE A 70 -32.42 2.02 -3.95
C ILE A 70 -31.38 2.05 -5.08
N TYR A 71 -31.34 1.04 -5.95
CA TYR A 71 -30.46 0.99 -7.12
C TYR A 71 -30.84 2.05 -8.14
N VAL A 72 -32.14 2.17 -8.47
CA VAL A 72 -32.65 3.21 -9.37
C VAL A 72 -32.40 4.61 -8.76
N PHE A 73 -32.61 4.76 -7.47
CA PHE A 73 -32.31 5.99 -6.73
C PHE A 73 -30.84 6.38 -6.85
N GLY A 74 -29.90 5.45 -6.55
CA GLY A 74 -28.46 5.68 -6.64
C GLY A 74 -27.97 5.97 -8.05
N LYS A 75 -28.53 5.26 -9.04
CA LYS A 75 -28.21 5.45 -10.47
C LYS A 75 -28.63 6.82 -10.97
N ILE A 76 -29.88 7.24 -10.69
CA ILE A 76 -30.39 8.50 -11.21
C ILE A 76 -29.77 9.72 -10.52
N LEU A 77 -29.59 9.68 -9.20
CA LEU A 77 -29.09 10.84 -8.44
C LEU A 77 -27.58 10.99 -8.43
N ALA A 78 -26.83 9.89 -8.51
CA ALA A 78 -25.37 9.94 -8.36
C ALA A 78 -24.62 9.11 -9.42
N GLY A 79 -25.30 8.55 -10.42
CA GLY A 79 -24.69 7.73 -11.47
C GLY A 79 -23.98 6.47 -10.93
N LEU A 80 -24.50 5.89 -9.85
CA LEU A 80 -23.93 4.70 -9.23
C LEU A 80 -24.34 3.43 -9.98
N SER A 81 -23.40 2.48 -10.08
CA SER A 81 -23.73 1.12 -10.48
C SER A 81 -24.37 0.34 -9.32
N GLU A 82 -25.06 -0.75 -9.61
CA GLU A 82 -25.64 -1.64 -8.61
C GLU A 82 -24.57 -2.16 -7.64
N ALA A 83 -23.42 -2.60 -8.16
CA ALA A 83 -22.30 -3.05 -7.34
C ALA A 83 -21.79 -1.97 -6.36
N GLN A 84 -21.79 -0.70 -6.76
CA GLN A 84 -21.40 0.41 -5.86
C GLN A 84 -22.45 0.68 -4.77
N VAL A 85 -23.73 0.45 -5.08
CA VAL A 85 -24.81 0.53 -4.07
C VAL A 85 -24.67 -0.63 -3.09
N ASP A 86 -24.51 -1.88 -3.57
CA ASP A 86 -24.33 -3.07 -2.74
C ASP A 86 -23.12 -2.93 -1.80
N GLU A 87 -21.98 -2.47 -2.33
CA GLU A 87 -20.78 -2.21 -1.54
C GLU A 87 -21.08 -1.22 -0.40
N SER A 88 -21.82 -0.15 -0.69
CA SER A 88 -22.18 0.86 0.31
C SER A 88 -23.13 0.31 1.38
N LEU A 89 -24.13 -0.49 1.00
CA LEU A 89 -25.09 -1.10 1.90
C LEU A 89 -24.43 -2.15 2.81
N SER A 90 -23.51 -2.96 2.27
CA SER A 90 -22.81 -4.01 3.00
C SER A 90 -21.80 -3.48 4.03
N LEU A 91 -21.31 -2.24 3.84
CA LEU A 91 -20.31 -1.63 4.69
C LEU A 91 -20.86 -1.11 6.02
N SER A 92 -22.09 -0.59 6.03
CA SER A 92 -22.70 0.06 7.19
C SER A 92 -22.74 -0.80 8.47
N PRO A 93 -23.22 -2.05 8.46
CA PRO A 93 -23.22 -2.87 9.67
C PRO A 93 -21.83 -3.20 10.19
N ARG A 94 -20.82 -3.25 9.30
CA ARG A 94 -19.42 -3.54 9.63
C ARG A 94 -18.69 -2.35 10.24
N LEU A 95 -19.23 -1.13 10.09
CA LEU A 95 -18.68 0.10 10.65
C LEU A 95 -19.34 0.50 11.98
N HIS A 96 -20.23 -0.34 12.54
CA HIS A 96 -21.00 0.03 13.75
C HIS A 96 -20.07 0.32 14.94
N ASP A 97 -19.07 -0.51 15.13
CA ASP A 97 -18.08 -0.46 16.21
C ASP A 97 -16.75 0.22 15.79
N LYS A 98 -16.75 0.99 14.70
CA LYS A 98 -15.55 1.61 14.10
C LYS A 98 -15.79 3.08 13.77
N PRO A 99 -15.84 3.96 14.79
CA PRO A 99 -16.23 5.37 14.61
C PRO A 99 -15.25 6.17 13.74
N ALA A 100 -13.93 5.93 13.80
CA ALA A 100 -12.96 6.67 13.00
C ALA A 100 -13.10 6.33 11.51
N LEU A 101 -13.21 5.05 11.14
CA LEU A 101 -13.46 4.63 9.76
C LEU A 101 -14.83 5.13 9.24
N ARG A 102 -15.85 5.16 10.11
CA ARG A 102 -17.16 5.72 9.76
C ARG A 102 -17.06 7.21 9.47
N SER A 103 -16.38 7.98 10.32
CA SER A 103 -16.18 9.43 10.15
C SER A 103 -15.49 9.74 8.83
N LEU A 104 -14.48 8.96 8.41
CA LEU A 104 -13.80 9.09 7.11
C LEU A 104 -14.75 8.84 5.93
N LEU A 105 -15.69 7.91 6.07
CA LEU A 105 -16.69 7.65 5.05
C LEU A 105 -17.68 8.82 4.94
N GLU A 106 -18.17 9.30 6.07
CA GLU A 106 -19.17 10.38 6.16
C GLU A 106 -18.60 11.73 5.71
N SER A 107 -17.32 12.01 5.99
CA SER A 107 -16.66 13.22 5.50
C SER A 107 -16.48 13.21 3.97
N GLY A 108 -16.45 12.01 3.36
CA GLY A 108 -16.22 11.84 1.92
C GLY A 108 -14.75 12.01 1.50
N GLU A 109 -13.83 12.17 2.45
CA GLU A 109 -12.39 12.33 2.18
C GLU A 109 -11.78 11.10 1.51
N VAL A 110 -12.29 9.92 1.85
CA VAL A 110 -11.82 8.65 1.31
C VAL A 110 -12.92 7.91 0.55
N SER A 111 -12.53 7.13 -0.44
CA SER A 111 -13.48 6.32 -1.19
C SER A 111 -13.96 5.12 -0.39
N VAL A 112 -15.22 4.72 -0.61
CA VAL A 112 -15.81 3.49 -0.05
C VAL A 112 -14.91 2.29 -0.32
N ASN A 113 -14.32 2.19 -1.52
CA ASN A 113 -13.43 1.10 -1.92
C ASN A 113 -12.18 1.01 -1.01
N LYS A 114 -11.58 2.14 -0.59
CA LYS A 114 -10.45 2.13 0.36
C LYS A 114 -10.85 1.54 1.71
N ILE A 115 -12.00 1.94 2.24
CA ILE A 115 -12.51 1.45 3.53
C ILE A 115 -12.83 -0.04 3.43
N THR A 116 -13.53 -0.47 2.37
CA THR A 116 -13.87 -1.89 2.15
C THR A 116 -12.62 -2.79 2.16
N ARG A 117 -11.49 -2.31 1.62
CA ARG A 117 -10.22 -3.08 1.58
C ARG A 117 -9.70 -3.42 2.97
N VAL A 118 -9.75 -2.49 3.91
CA VAL A 118 -9.20 -2.69 5.27
C VAL A 118 -10.17 -3.37 6.22
N MET A 119 -11.45 -3.47 5.86
CA MET A 119 -12.49 -4.05 6.73
C MET A 119 -12.24 -5.49 7.16
N SER A 120 -11.41 -6.24 6.44
CA SER A 120 -11.02 -7.61 6.83
C SER A 120 -9.97 -7.65 7.95
N LEU A 121 -9.32 -6.53 8.25
CA LEU A 121 -8.34 -6.38 9.32
C LEU A 121 -8.86 -5.50 10.45
N ALA A 122 -9.92 -4.71 10.20
CA ALA A 122 -10.42 -3.71 11.12
C ALA A 122 -11.12 -4.34 12.33
N THR A 123 -10.58 -4.04 13.52
CA THR A 123 -11.17 -4.31 14.83
C THR A 123 -11.47 -2.98 15.52
N SER A 124 -12.22 -3.00 16.64
CA SER A 124 -12.44 -1.81 17.46
C SER A 124 -11.15 -1.25 18.10
N GLU A 125 -10.09 -2.05 18.20
CA GLU A 125 -8.82 -1.67 18.81
C GLU A 125 -7.86 -1.00 17.83
N ASN A 126 -7.89 -1.42 16.54
CA ASN A 126 -6.94 -0.96 15.52
C ASN A 126 -7.56 -0.01 14.48
N GLU A 127 -8.84 0.34 14.61
CA GLU A 127 -9.56 1.11 13.59
C GLU A 127 -9.03 2.53 13.38
N GLU A 128 -8.56 3.19 14.45
CA GLU A 128 -7.94 4.51 14.35
C GLU A 128 -6.66 4.46 13.53
N GLU A 129 -5.85 3.43 13.79
CA GLU A 129 -4.63 3.20 13.03
C GLU A 129 -4.91 2.91 11.56
N LEU A 130 -5.89 2.09 11.28
CA LEU A 130 -6.29 1.80 9.92
C LEU A 130 -6.89 3.03 9.22
N ALA A 131 -7.61 3.88 9.94
CA ALA A 131 -8.16 5.13 9.42
C ALA A 131 -7.06 6.05 8.88
N GLU A 132 -5.94 6.21 9.61
CA GLU A 132 -4.80 6.99 9.13
C GLU A 132 -4.16 6.37 7.88
N LYS A 133 -3.98 5.05 7.85
CA LYS A 133 -3.45 4.35 6.68
C LYS A 133 -4.36 4.51 5.45
N VAL A 134 -5.67 4.42 5.64
CA VAL A 134 -6.67 4.62 4.57
C VAL A 134 -6.62 6.04 4.02
N ARG A 135 -6.35 7.04 4.86
CA ARG A 135 -6.24 8.44 4.45
C ARG A 135 -5.04 8.65 3.52
N VAL A 136 -3.88 8.09 3.86
CA VAL A 136 -2.60 8.37 3.20
C VAL A 136 -2.31 7.43 2.02
N MET A 137 -2.61 6.12 2.14
CA MET A 137 -2.24 5.12 1.14
C MET A 137 -3.17 5.11 -0.07
N SER A 138 -2.63 4.78 -1.25
CA SER A 138 -3.43 4.46 -2.44
C SER A 138 -4.19 3.13 -2.29
N VAL A 139 -5.16 2.88 -3.18
CA VAL A 139 -5.92 1.60 -3.20
C VAL A 139 -4.99 0.39 -3.39
N ASP A 140 -3.97 0.52 -4.24
CA ASP A 140 -3.03 -0.57 -4.53
C ASP A 140 -2.07 -0.83 -3.36
N ALA A 141 -1.62 0.22 -2.68
CA ALA A 141 -0.83 0.10 -1.46
C ALA A 141 -1.64 -0.56 -0.33
N LEU A 142 -2.90 -0.17 -0.12
CA LEU A 142 -3.80 -0.80 0.85
C LEU A 142 -4.05 -2.28 0.54
N LYS A 143 -4.24 -2.63 -0.75
CA LYS A 143 -4.39 -4.03 -1.17
C LYS A 143 -3.15 -4.86 -0.83
N THR A 144 -1.98 -4.30 -1.08
CA THR A 144 -0.70 -4.95 -0.77
C THR A 144 -0.52 -5.10 0.74
N PHE A 145 -0.75 -4.03 1.50
CA PHE A 145 -0.69 -4.02 2.95
C PHE A 145 -1.61 -5.08 3.60
N VAL A 146 -2.89 -5.13 3.19
CA VAL A 146 -3.85 -6.12 3.71
C VAL A 146 -3.42 -7.55 3.39
N ARG A 147 -2.85 -7.80 2.21
CA ARG A 147 -2.32 -9.11 1.85
C ARG A 147 -1.15 -9.51 2.74
N ASP A 148 -0.20 -8.60 2.94
CA ASP A 148 1.03 -8.87 3.68
C ASP A 148 0.72 -9.14 5.17
N VAL A 149 -0.13 -8.32 5.80
CA VAL A 149 -0.60 -8.57 7.17
C VAL A 149 -1.29 -9.93 7.30
N LYS A 150 -2.11 -10.33 6.31
CA LYS A 150 -2.76 -11.66 6.34
C LYS A 150 -1.77 -12.82 6.21
N ILE A 151 -0.69 -12.63 5.45
CA ILE A 151 0.38 -13.63 5.34
C ILE A 151 1.11 -13.74 6.68
N GLU A 152 1.48 -12.61 7.30
CA GLU A 152 2.13 -12.57 8.61
C GLU A 152 1.27 -13.26 9.69
N MET A 153 -0.02 -12.94 9.76
CA MET A 153 -0.96 -13.59 10.70
C MET A 153 -1.08 -15.11 10.51
N ARG A 154 -1.03 -15.60 9.27
CA ARG A 154 -1.04 -17.04 8.98
C ARG A 154 0.25 -17.71 9.43
N GLN A 155 1.40 -17.12 9.12
CA GLN A 155 2.70 -17.65 9.52
C GLN A 155 2.85 -17.71 11.05
N GLU A 156 2.30 -16.74 11.79
CA GLU A 156 2.27 -16.77 13.24
C GLU A 156 1.35 -17.89 13.78
N SER A 157 0.20 -18.10 13.14
CA SER A 157 -0.73 -19.19 13.48
C SER A 157 -0.10 -20.57 13.24
N ASP A 158 0.55 -20.75 12.08
CA ASP A 158 1.21 -22.00 11.71
C ASP A 158 2.41 -22.29 12.63
N LYS A 159 3.16 -21.27 13.08
CA LYS A 159 4.24 -21.43 14.08
C LYS A 159 3.70 -21.85 15.44
N ALA A 160 2.55 -21.34 15.87
CA ALA A 160 1.92 -21.71 17.13
C ALA A 160 1.42 -23.17 17.12
N GLU A 161 0.93 -23.66 15.97
CA GLU A 161 0.47 -25.04 15.79
C GLU A 161 1.64 -26.05 15.67
N PHE A 162 2.81 -25.59 15.17
CA PHE A 162 4.00 -26.42 14.98
C PHE A 162 4.77 -26.74 16.29
N LEU A 163 4.49 -26.05 17.37
CA LEU A 163 5.11 -26.31 18.68
C LEU A 163 4.56 -27.58 19.37
N ASP A 164 3.52 -28.17 18.84
CA ASP A 164 2.85 -29.34 19.48
C ASP A 164 3.02 -30.68 18.71
N VAL A 165 3.77 -30.72 17.60
CA VAL A 165 3.98 -31.93 16.81
C VAL A 165 5.46 -32.17 16.52
N GLN A 166 6.09 -33.06 17.30
CA GLN A 166 7.37 -33.67 16.93
C GLN A 166 7.18 -34.51 15.67
N LYS A 167 7.67 -34.06 14.52
CA LYS A 167 7.66 -34.81 13.28
C LYS A 167 8.95 -35.62 13.13
N PRO A 168 8.89 -36.88 12.76
CA PRO A 168 10.09 -37.69 12.52
C PRO A 168 10.83 -37.18 11.30
N GLU A 169 12.14 -37.13 11.42
CA GLU A 169 13.09 -36.78 10.34
C GLU A 169 12.91 -37.70 9.13
N SER A 170 12.29 -37.23 8.06
CA SER A 170 12.37 -37.90 6.78
C SER A 170 13.49 -37.29 5.97
N ASN A 171 14.62 -37.98 5.93
CA ASN A 171 15.72 -37.74 5.02
C ASN A 171 15.26 -37.83 3.56
N SER A 172 15.09 -36.71 2.88
CA SER A 172 15.13 -36.70 1.43
C SER A 172 15.86 -35.44 0.95
N MET A 173 17.17 -35.61 0.87
CA MET A 173 18.11 -34.62 0.31
C MET A 173 17.83 -34.32 -1.18
N PHE A 174 16.96 -35.10 -1.84
CA PHE A 174 16.60 -34.96 -3.26
C PHE A 174 15.41 -34.02 -3.52
N GLU A 175 14.53 -33.80 -2.55
CA GLU A 175 13.39 -32.87 -2.71
C GLU A 175 13.79 -31.40 -2.53
N GLN A 176 14.88 -31.10 -1.80
CA GLN A 176 15.39 -29.75 -1.60
C GLN A 176 16.14 -29.18 -2.82
N GLU A 177 16.69 -30.05 -3.72
CA GLU A 177 17.37 -29.58 -4.95
C GLU A 177 16.44 -28.85 -5.93
N SER A 178 15.12 -29.09 -5.86
CA SER A 178 14.14 -28.45 -6.75
C SER A 178 13.75 -27.02 -6.34
N GLU A 179 13.91 -26.66 -5.07
CA GLU A 179 13.51 -25.37 -4.55
C GLU A 179 14.46 -24.23 -4.95
N PHE A 180 15.77 -24.55 -5.02
CA PHE A 180 16.80 -23.54 -5.35
C PHE A 180 17.06 -23.39 -6.86
N GLY A 181 16.52 -24.27 -7.71
CA GLY A 181 16.64 -24.16 -9.17
C GLY A 181 18.07 -24.08 -9.69
N PHE A 182 19.00 -24.82 -9.11
CA PHE A 182 20.40 -24.83 -9.54
C PHE A 182 20.57 -25.26 -11.01
N SER A 183 21.46 -24.58 -11.74
CA SER A 183 21.81 -24.97 -13.10
C SER A 183 22.53 -26.32 -13.10
N PRO A 184 22.47 -27.11 -14.21
CA PRO A 184 23.19 -28.37 -14.33
C PRO A 184 24.71 -28.25 -14.07
N GLU A 185 25.29 -27.10 -14.42
CA GLU A 185 26.69 -26.81 -14.18
C GLU A 185 27.01 -26.70 -12.69
N VAL A 186 26.15 -25.96 -11.93
CA VAL A 186 26.27 -25.81 -10.46
C VAL A 186 26.15 -27.18 -9.80
N VAL A 187 25.11 -27.95 -10.17
CA VAL A 187 24.90 -29.32 -9.64
C VAL A 187 26.12 -30.21 -9.89
N SER A 188 26.71 -30.13 -11.07
CA SER A 188 27.93 -30.91 -11.42
C SER A 188 29.11 -30.53 -10.52
N LYS A 189 29.35 -29.23 -10.30
CA LYS A 189 30.42 -28.74 -9.42
C LYS A 189 30.18 -29.15 -7.95
N LEU A 190 28.97 -29.05 -7.46
CA LEU A 190 28.62 -29.49 -6.11
C LEU A 190 28.83 -31.00 -5.91
N ARG A 191 28.46 -31.82 -6.92
CA ARG A 191 28.75 -33.27 -6.89
C ARG A 191 30.24 -33.56 -6.84
N ALA A 192 31.06 -32.82 -7.64
CA ALA A 192 32.49 -32.97 -7.63
C ALA A 192 33.13 -32.63 -6.27
N LEU A 193 32.63 -31.61 -5.58
CA LEU A 193 33.06 -31.25 -4.22
C LEU A 193 32.69 -32.35 -3.23
N LYS A 194 31.47 -32.89 -3.29
CA LYS A 194 31.01 -34.00 -2.44
C LYS A 194 31.86 -35.27 -2.64
N MET A 195 32.24 -35.57 -3.89
CA MET A 195 33.12 -36.73 -4.19
C MET A 195 34.54 -36.56 -3.62
N LYS A 196 35.00 -35.34 -3.40
CA LYS A 196 36.28 -35.03 -2.72
C LYS A 196 36.14 -35.03 -1.17
N GLY A 197 34.98 -35.35 -0.62
CA GLY A 197 34.73 -35.35 0.83
C GLY A 197 34.56 -33.97 1.44
N ILE A 198 34.34 -32.92 0.60
CA ILE A 198 34.10 -31.57 1.08
C ILE A 198 32.62 -31.45 1.49
N ASP A 199 32.34 -30.92 2.67
CA ASP A 199 31.00 -30.61 3.10
C ASP A 199 30.47 -29.40 2.32
N ILE A 200 29.43 -29.65 1.52
CA ILE A 200 28.81 -28.62 0.66
C ILE A 200 28.15 -27.51 1.48
N ASN A 201 27.53 -27.87 2.62
CA ASN A 201 26.85 -26.88 3.45
C ASN A 201 27.85 -25.88 4.03
N THR A 202 28.98 -26.38 4.54
CA THR A 202 30.07 -25.54 5.04
C THR A 202 30.62 -24.64 3.95
N ALA A 203 30.95 -25.22 2.77
CA ALA A 203 31.49 -24.44 1.64
C ALA A 203 30.54 -23.37 1.11
N LEU A 204 29.21 -23.66 1.08
CA LEU A 204 28.21 -22.66 0.69
C LEU A 204 28.05 -21.58 1.77
N LEU A 205 28.09 -21.96 3.04
CA LEU A 205 27.98 -21.01 4.16
C LEU A 205 29.18 -20.04 4.16
N GLU A 206 30.40 -20.56 3.98
CA GLU A 206 31.61 -19.74 3.84
C GLU A 206 31.49 -18.74 2.68
N PHE A 207 31.05 -19.20 1.50
CA PHE A 207 30.83 -18.34 0.35
C PHE A 207 29.79 -17.23 0.62
N LEU A 208 28.67 -17.56 1.30
CA LEU A 208 27.65 -16.59 1.63
C LEU A 208 28.17 -15.56 2.64
N GLN A 209 28.93 -15.99 3.65
CA GLN A 209 29.55 -15.11 4.64
C GLN A 209 30.61 -14.19 4.00
N GLU A 210 31.43 -14.70 3.08
CA GLU A 210 32.41 -13.89 2.35
C GLU A 210 31.69 -12.82 1.50
N ARG A 211 30.57 -13.18 0.85
CA ARG A 211 29.77 -12.25 0.06
C ARG A 211 29.13 -11.18 0.93
N GLU A 212 28.59 -11.54 2.07
CA GLU A 212 28.01 -10.60 3.05
C GLU A 212 29.08 -9.65 3.58
N ALA A 213 30.24 -10.16 3.97
CA ALA A 213 31.36 -9.34 4.45
C ALA A 213 31.87 -8.37 3.37
N TYR A 214 31.96 -8.81 2.12
CA TYR A 214 32.34 -7.96 0.99
C TYR A 214 31.33 -6.81 0.80
N ILE A 215 30.02 -7.11 0.80
CA ILE A 215 28.98 -6.09 0.63
C ILE A 215 29.03 -5.07 1.78
N GLU A 216 29.19 -5.53 3.02
CA GLU A 216 29.25 -4.66 4.19
C GLU A 216 30.46 -3.74 4.12
N GLN A 217 31.65 -4.28 3.78
CA GLN A 217 32.87 -3.48 3.59
C GLN A 217 32.71 -2.40 2.51
N GLU A 218 32.15 -2.76 1.34
CA GLU A 218 31.90 -1.80 0.26
C GLU A 218 30.90 -0.71 0.68
N LYS A 219 29.89 -1.05 1.50
CA LYS A 219 28.96 -0.06 2.07
C LYS A 219 29.66 0.90 3.01
N ASP A 220 30.53 0.38 3.91
CA ASP A 220 31.32 1.19 4.81
C ASP A 220 32.21 2.17 4.06
N ASP A 221 32.95 1.68 3.07
CA ASP A 221 33.83 2.50 2.22
C ASP A 221 33.06 3.62 1.49
N ILE A 222 31.87 3.29 0.97
CA ILE A 222 30.99 4.28 0.33
C ILE A 222 30.44 5.30 1.34
N ALA A 223 30.05 4.86 2.52
CA ALA A 223 29.53 5.73 3.58
C ALA A 223 30.59 6.72 4.06
N GLU A 224 31.85 6.27 4.25
CA GLU A 224 32.99 7.12 4.60
C GLU A 224 33.28 8.14 3.48
N GLU A 225 33.33 7.71 2.23
CA GLU A 225 33.53 8.59 1.08
C GLU A 225 32.47 9.70 1.00
N LEU A 226 31.19 9.34 1.19
CA LEU A 226 30.08 10.30 1.18
C LEU A 226 30.13 11.27 2.36
N ALA A 227 30.58 10.82 3.54
CA ALA A 227 30.76 11.68 4.71
C ALA A 227 31.85 12.74 4.48
N LEU A 228 32.93 12.39 3.80
CA LEU A 228 34.03 13.30 3.45
C LEU A 228 33.65 14.34 2.39
N GLN A 229 32.77 13.98 1.45
CA GLN A 229 32.36 14.88 0.36
C GLN A 229 31.37 15.98 0.78
N GLY A 230 30.78 15.89 1.97
CA GLY A 230 29.84 16.90 2.52
C GLY A 230 28.59 17.08 1.69
N GLY A 231 27.49 16.50 2.12
CA GLY A 231 26.12 16.75 1.62
C GLY A 231 25.90 16.42 0.14
N SER A 232 25.36 15.26 -0.16
CA SER A 232 25.00 14.89 -1.53
C SER A 232 23.69 15.58 -1.96
N GLY A 233 23.59 15.95 -3.26
CA GLY A 233 22.36 16.43 -3.87
C GLY A 233 21.22 15.40 -3.78
N ARG A 234 20.02 15.73 -4.30
CA ARG A 234 18.87 14.80 -4.32
C ARG A 234 19.10 13.49 -5.09
N TYR A 235 20.14 13.42 -5.87
CA TYR A 235 20.42 12.27 -6.75
C TYR A 235 21.30 11.25 -6.01
N VAL A 236 20.80 10.02 -5.88
CA VAL A 236 21.57 8.90 -5.31
C VAL A 236 22.71 8.55 -6.25
N PRO A 237 23.99 8.54 -5.81
CA PRO A 237 25.13 8.19 -6.62
C PRO A 237 25.03 6.81 -7.27
N LYS A 238 25.67 6.64 -8.42
CA LYS A 238 25.60 5.35 -9.15
C LYS A 238 26.20 4.21 -8.32
N ARG A 239 27.37 4.43 -7.69
CA ARG A 239 28.04 3.42 -6.85
C ARG A 239 27.14 2.92 -5.72
N VAL A 240 26.38 3.83 -5.07
CA VAL A 240 25.38 3.48 -4.06
C VAL A 240 24.26 2.60 -4.64
N LYS A 241 23.75 2.94 -5.82
CA LYS A 241 22.72 2.12 -6.49
C LYS A 241 23.23 0.74 -6.86
N ASP A 242 24.49 0.66 -7.28
CA ASP A 242 25.11 -0.60 -7.73
C ASP A 242 25.30 -1.55 -6.53
N ILE A 243 25.83 -1.07 -5.39
CA ILE A 243 25.99 -1.92 -4.19
C ILE A 243 24.65 -2.36 -3.59
N VAL A 244 23.64 -1.48 -3.53
CA VAL A 244 22.30 -1.85 -3.08
C VAL A 244 21.66 -2.88 -4.02
N ARG A 245 21.89 -2.78 -5.33
CA ARG A 245 21.43 -3.79 -6.28
C ARG A 245 22.18 -5.12 -6.13
N GLU A 246 23.46 -5.08 -5.80
CA GLU A 246 24.25 -6.27 -5.54
C GLU A 246 23.75 -7.00 -4.29
N GLU A 247 23.40 -6.27 -3.24
CA GLU A 247 22.84 -6.82 -2.00
C GLU A 247 21.46 -7.46 -2.21
N TYR A 248 20.51 -6.68 -2.74
CA TYR A 248 19.07 -7.07 -2.83
C TYR A 248 18.67 -7.68 -4.18
N GLY A 249 19.51 -7.61 -5.20
CA GLY A 249 19.14 -7.98 -6.56
C GLY A 249 18.20 -6.96 -7.21
N THR A 250 17.27 -7.47 -8.05
CA THR A 250 16.32 -6.63 -8.80
C THR A 250 14.92 -6.61 -8.21
N LYS A 251 14.69 -7.35 -7.13
CA LYS A 251 13.38 -7.47 -6.47
C LYS A 251 13.24 -6.48 -5.32
N CYS A 252 11.99 -6.30 -4.89
CA CYS A 252 11.65 -5.54 -3.70
C CYS A 252 12.29 -6.17 -2.45
N ALA A 253 12.92 -5.35 -1.60
CA ALA A 253 13.57 -5.80 -0.37
C ALA A 253 12.60 -6.29 0.71
N LYS A 254 11.28 -6.01 0.59
CA LYS A 254 10.29 -6.58 1.52
C LYS A 254 10.22 -8.09 1.36
N GLU A 255 10.44 -8.79 2.45
CA GLU A 255 10.36 -10.24 2.52
C GLU A 255 9.06 -10.78 1.92
N GLY A 256 9.15 -11.87 1.14
CA GLY A 256 8.02 -12.46 0.43
C GLY A 256 7.48 -11.67 -0.77
N CYS A 257 8.07 -10.52 -1.11
CA CYS A 257 7.64 -9.73 -2.26
C CYS A 257 8.40 -10.11 -3.54
N LEU A 258 7.69 -10.65 -4.53
CA LEU A 258 8.28 -11.05 -5.83
C LEU A 258 8.29 -9.93 -6.88
N LYS A 259 7.76 -8.74 -6.58
CA LYS A 259 7.71 -7.62 -7.52
C LYS A 259 9.10 -7.03 -7.73
N LYS A 260 9.33 -6.51 -8.94
CA LYS A 260 10.54 -5.74 -9.25
C LYS A 260 10.60 -4.48 -8.39
N SER A 261 11.78 -4.12 -7.93
CA SER A 261 12.03 -2.83 -7.28
C SER A 261 12.00 -1.70 -8.31
N GLU A 262 11.37 -0.60 -7.96
CA GLU A 262 11.21 0.57 -8.81
C GLU A 262 11.84 1.82 -8.20
N GLN A 263 11.92 1.87 -6.87
CA GLN A 263 12.34 3.05 -6.12
C GLN A 263 13.29 2.65 -4.99
N LEU A 264 14.26 3.53 -4.70
CA LEU A 264 15.08 3.43 -3.50
C LEU A 264 14.43 4.24 -2.38
N HIS A 265 14.16 3.59 -1.26
CA HIS A 265 13.60 4.19 -0.06
C HIS A 265 14.71 4.46 0.94
N HIS A 266 14.74 5.67 1.52
CA HIS A 266 15.63 6.00 2.63
C HIS A 266 14.96 5.57 3.93
N THR A 267 15.49 4.55 4.59
CA THR A 267 15.01 4.07 5.90
C THR A 267 15.34 5.07 7.02
N ALA A 268 16.45 5.82 6.89
CA ALA A 268 16.70 7.05 7.64
C ALA A 268 16.22 8.25 6.81
N ARG A 269 15.47 9.18 7.42
CA ARG A 269 14.87 10.32 6.69
C ARG A 269 15.94 11.18 6.02
N TYR A 270 15.99 11.14 4.69
CA TYR A 270 16.89 11.98 3.90
C TYR A 270 16.77 13.47 4.24
N GLY A 271 15.56 13.95 4.55
CA GLY A 271 15.31 15.34 4.94
C GLY A 271 16.14 15.79 6.16
N LEU A 272 16.47 14.87 7.05
CA LEU A 272 17.25 15.12 8.27
C LEU A 272 18.74 14.84 8.08
N THR A 273 19.08 13.72 7.44
CA THR A 273 20.46 13.24 7.30
C THR A 273 21.20 13.87 6.12
N LYS A 274 20.48 14.20 5.04
CA LYS A 274 21.06 14.62 3.77
C LYS A 274 22.10 13.65 3.22
N SER A 275 22.04 12.40 3.63
CA SER A 275 22.98 11.34 3.26
C SER A 275 22.32 10.29 2.37
N HIS A 276 23.10 9.74 1.45
CA HIS A 276 22.77 8.56 0.66
C HIS A 276 23.57 7.34 1.10
N ASP A 277 23.81 7.23 2.40
CA ASP A 277 24.46 6.09 3.01
C ASP A 277 23.74 4.79 2.60
N PRO A 278 24.44 3.81 1.99
CA PRO A 278 23.84 2.59 1.49
C PRO A 278 23.22 1.72 2.57
N HIS A 279 23.66 1.81 3.84
CA HIS A 279 23.06 1.11 4.98
C HIS A 279 21.61 1.53 5.26
N PHE A 280 21.23 2.73 4.83
CA PHE A 280 19.89 3.28 5.03
C PHE A 280 19.08 3.37 3.74
N LEU A 281 19.38 2.51 2.76
CA LEU A 281 18.66 2.44 1.50
C LEU A 281 18.11 1.05 1.26
N ALA A 282 16.83 0.98 0.88
CA ALA A 282 16.15 -0.26 0.51
C ALA A 282 15.47 -0.12 -0.85
N PRO A 283 15.68 -1.06 -1.80
CA PRO A 283 14.98 -1.05 -3.08
C PRO A 283 13.57 -1.60 -2.91
N LEU A 284 12.56 -0.79 -3.18
CA LEU A 284 11.16 -1.14 -2.98
C LEU A 284 10.36 -1.07 -4.29
N CYS A 285 9.33 -1.91 -4.42
CA CYS A 285 8.29 -1.72 -5.43
C CYS A 285 7.42 -0.51 -5.04
N LYS A 286 6.70 0.07 -6.00
CA LYS A 286 5.87 1.25 -5.78
C LYS A 286 4.94 1.14 -4.56
N ALA A 287 4.26 0.00 -4.42
CA ALA A 287 3.31 -0.20 -3.31
C ALA A 287 4.02 -0.24 -1.95
N HIS A 288 5.15 -0.97 -1.82
CA HIS A 288 5.90 -1.03 -0.56
C HIS A 288 6.59 0.29 -0.23
N HIS A 289 7.05 1.05 -1.23
CA HIS A 289 7.57 2.40 -1.03
C HIS A 289 6.50 3.35 -0.46
N GLU A 290 5.26 3.29 -0.97
CA GLU A 290 4.14 4.07 -0.46
C GLU A 290 3.76 3.65 0.97
N ILE A 291 3.74 2.34 1.25
CA ILE A 291 3.51 1.80 2.60
C ILE A 291 4.58 2.29 3.59
N ALA A 292 5.86 2.23 3.21
CA ALA A 292 6.97 2.69 4.03
C ALA A 292 6.82 4.16 4.40
N HIS A 293 6.48 5.03 3.44
CA HIS A 293 6.22 6.45 3.73
C HIS A 293 5.00 6.66 4.63
N ALA A 294 3.91 5.91 4.44
CA ALA A 294 2.74 6.02 5.29
C ALA A 294 3.00 5.59 6.75
N LEU A 295 3.93 4.65 6.95
CA LEU A 295 4.38 4.23 8.29
C LEU A 295 5.37 5.24 8.91
N ASP A 296 6.21 5.89 8.10
CA ASP A 296 7.18 6.89 8.56
C ASP A 296 6.54 8.16 9.13
N VAL A 297 5.35 8.53 8.68
CA VAL A 297 4.62 9.70 9.21
C VAL A 297 4.37 9.57 10.72
N ARG A 298 4.20 8.36 11.25
CA ARG A 298 3.98 8.10 12.69
C ARG A 298 5.24 8.12 13.55
N LYS A 299 6.41 7.81 12.99
CA LYS A 299 7.67 7.78 13.75
C LYS A 299 8.07 9.15 14.31
N VAL A 300 7.51 10.23 13.78
CA VAL A 300 7.75 11.60 14.31
C VAL A 300 7.11 11.81 15.66
N GLU A 301 6.00 11.13 15.94
CA GLU A 301 5.24 11.31 17.19
C GLU A 301 5.60 10.29 18.29
N CYS A 302 6.20 9.15 17.97
CA CYS A 302 6.35 8.03 18.92
C CYS A 302 7.78 7.47 19.13
N GLY A 303 8.83 7.97 18.50
CA GLY A 303 10.24 7.63 18.84
C GLY A 303 10.67 6.15 18.65
N MET A 304 9.90 5.30 17.99
CA MET A 304 10.16 3.86 17.90
C MET A 304 10.76 3.46 16.54
N VAL A 305 11.95 2.88 16.56
CA VAL A 305 12.66 2.35 15.39
C VAL A 305 12.17 0.95 15.09
N MET A 306 11.50 0.74 13.95
CA MET A 306 11.27 -0.62 13.44
C MET A 306 12.46 -1.08 12.58
N ARG A 307 12.95 -2.29 12.87
CA ARG A 307 13.83 -3.05 11.96
C ARG A 307 12.96 -3.63 10.83
N LEU A 308 13.36 -3.38 9.59
CA LEU A 308 12.79 -4.02 8.40
C LEU A 308 13.23 -5.48 8.31
#